data_9dffb19fa72579fa2e7dbe283a916d23
#
_entry.id   9dffb19fa72579fa2e7dbe283a916d23
#
_cell.length_a   1.000
_cell.length_b   1.000
_cell.length_c   1.000
_cell.angle_alpha   90.00
_cell.angle_beta   90.00
_cell.angle_gamma   90.00
#
_symmetry.space_group_name_H-M   'P 1'
#
loop_
_entity.id
_entity.type
_entity.pdbx_description
1 polymer ?
#
loop_
_entity_poly.entity_id
_entity_poly.type
_entity_poly.pdbx_seq_one_letter_code
_entity_poly.pdbx_strand_id
1 'polypeptide(L)'
;LHPAVREASVRSLSRLEKENGLIGLRNMLADADPDVVSATTAGLSNIETSKAREELIKDIDFVSLREWEGLLSVIIRMDDEAMNDNLIASCRIRLESASRSIIVANIMDGHGPYSELLMDQLNHDNGIVLSGVVRVLGYLGDSDVVNDLLERLSSDDSEGREQAIELLENIADRELLAYVLPLLESDSEQQLLLAKSICNWDNPTIESSLDYLLKNSGVWTQVAAISVANELLDLNWLLSRSDKLTEQAGKILEELSVKSKGVEMAGDEQPLTTMEKIAFLRGSDFFATLPLEELYHVALSVQEESVRAGDSVIREGSIGDKMYIVVNGELEVRKEGGPKLAMLGEKQVFGDMALLDDEPRSASVLAQTDAHLLSLQRASLERILRRYSSIAFSMMRILTQRLRDAQ
;
A
#
# COMPACT_ATOMS: atom_id res chain seq x y z
N LEU A 1 -8.70 -4.46 17.63
CA LEU A 1 -9.83 -5.37 17.84
C LEU A 1 -9.94 -6.34 16.68
N HIS A 2 -10.43 -7.57 16.94
CA HIS A 2 -10.69 -8.56 15.89
C HIS A 2 -11.73 -8.03 14.89
N PRO A 3 -11.63 -8.28 13.56
CA PRO A 3 -12.58 -7.79 12.55
C PRO A 3 -14.04 -8.06 12.90
N ALA A 4 -14.39 -9.27 13.30
CA ALA A 4 -15.75 -9.63 13.70
C ALA A 4 -16.31 -8.77 14.86
N VAL A 5 -15.45 -8.27 15.77
CA VAL A 5 -15.87 -7.35 16.84
C VAL A 5 -16.14 -5.96 16.27
N ARG A 6 -15.30 -5.50 15.33
CA ARG A 6 -15.51 -4.21 14.65
C ARG A 6 -16.78 -4.23 13.81
N GLU A 7 -17.00 -5.29 13.04
CA GLU A 7 -18.23 -5.51 12.27
C GLU A 7 -19.49 -5.52 13.16
N ALA A 8 -19.46 -6.28 14.26
CA ALA A 8 -20.57 -6.31 15.22
C ALA A 8 -20.84 -4.94 15.85
N SER A 9 -19.79 -4.16 16.13
CA SER A 9 -19.89 -2.80 16.64
C SER A 9 -20.55 -1.86 15.62
N VAL A 10 -20.14 -1.95 14.34
CA VAL A 10 -20.76 -1.20 13.24
C VAL A 10 -22.24 -1.53 13.12
N ARG A 11 -22.62 -2.82 13.09
CA ARG A 11 -24.02 -3.26 13.02
C ARG A 11 -24.86 -2.76 14.20
N SER A 12 -24.26 -2.66 15.39
CA SER A 12 -24.93 -2.14 16.59
C SER A 12 -25.10 -0.62 16.54
N LEU A 13 -24.05 0.12 16.15
CA LEU A 13 -24.09 1.58 16.00
C LEU A 13 -25.09 2.01 14.94
N SER A 14 -25.16 1.31 13.80
CA SER A 14 -26.12 1.59 12.72
C SER A 14 -27.58 1.46 13.16
N ARG A 15 -27.86 0.69 14.23
CA ARG A 15 -29.20 0.51 14.77
C ARG A 15 -29.60 1.51 15.87
N LEU A 16 -28.59 2.04 16.58
CA LEU A 16 -28.82 2.80 17.80
C LEU A 16 -28.92 4.32 17.58
N GLU A 17 -28.20 4.89 16.63
CA GLU A 17 -28.11 6.35 16.50
C GLU A 17 -28.03 6.82 15.05
N LYS A 18 -29.07 7.51 14.60
CA LYS A 18 -29.18 7.99 13.22
C LYS A 18 -28.27 9.21 12.92
N GLU A 19 -27.83 10.00 13.90
CA GLU A 19 -27.04 11.23 13.68
C GLU A 19 -25.72 11.29 14.46
N ASN A 20 -25.66 10.83 15.71
CA ASN A 20 -24.45 10.98 16.57
C ASN A 20 -23.36 9.93 16.29
N GLY A 21 -23.69 8.82 15.64
CA GLY A 21 -22.76 7.77 15.24
C GLY A 21 -22.09 7.96 13.88
N LEU A 22 -22.51 8.97 13.11
CA LEU A 22 -22.09 9.19 11.73
C LEU A 22 -20.57 9.26 11.56
N ILE A 23 -19.90 10.08 12.37
CA ILE A 23 -18.42 10.26 12.28
C ILE A 23 -17.71 8.95 12.61
N GLY A 24 -18.17 8.23 13.65
CA GLY A 24 -17.58 6.95 14.04
C GLY A 24 -17.77 5.86 13.00
N LEU A 25 -18.95 5.83 12.35
CA LEU A 25 -19.22 4.90 11.26
C LEU A 25 -18.45 5.25 10.00
N ARG A 26 -18.37 6.54 9.65
CA ARG A 26 -17.62 7.01 8.49
C ARG A 26 -16.15 6.59 8.53
N ASN A 27 -15.49 6.70 9.69
CA ASN A 27 -14.10 6.26 9.87
C ASN A 27 -13.91 4.75 9.61
N MET A 28 -14.96 3.93 9.78
CA MET A 28 -14.90 2.49 9.49
C MET A 28 -14.98 2.16 7.99
N LEU A 29 -15.28 3.12 7.12
CA LEU A 29 -15.18 2.94 5.66
C LEU A 29 -13.73 2.75 5.19
N ALA A 30 -12.76 3.19 5.97
CA ALA A 30 -11.33 2.98 5.71
C ALA A 30 -10.75 1.73 6.41
N ASP A 31 -11.60 0.86 6.99
CA ASP A 31 -11.13 -0.38 7.63
C ASP A 31 -10.44 -1.31 6.63
N ALA A 32 -9.41 -2.02 7.08
CA ALA A 32 -8.68 -2.97 6.25
C ALA A 32 -9.48 -4.24 5.94
N ASP A 33 -10.55 -4.51 6.70
CA ASP A 33 -11.37 -5.72 6.57
C ASP A 33 -12.62 -5.45 5.71
N PRO A 34 -12.81 -6.15 4.58
CA PRO A 34 -13.93 -5.92 3.66
C PRO A 34 -15.31 -6.11 4.28
N ASP A 35 -15.45 -7.02 5.26
CA ASP A 35 -16.73 -7.28 5.92
C ASP A 35 -17.11 -6.10 6.81
N VAL A 36 -16.12 -5.47 7.47
CA VAL A 36 -16.34 -4.24 8.25
C VAL A 36 -16.77 -3.09 7.33
N VAL A 37 -16.10 -2.91 6.19
CA VAL A 37 -16.43 -1.88 5.20
C VAL A 37 -17.84 -2.13 4.63
N SER A 38 -18.16 -3.37 4.26
CA SER A 38 -19.49 -3.75 3.74
C SER A 38 -20.62 -3.48 4.76
N ALA A 39 -20.41 -3.87 6.02
CA ALA A 39 -21.36 -3.60 7.09
C ALA A 39 -21.54 -2.10 7.34
N THR A 40 -20.46 -1.34 7.26
CA THR A 40 -20.45 0.13 7.42
C THR A 40 -21.22 0.80 6.28
N THR A 41 -20.93 0.41 5.04
CA THR A 41 -21.64 0.90 3.84
C THR A 41 -23.13 0.63 3.95
N ALA A 42 -23.53 -0.58 4.33
CA ALA A 42 -24.94 -0.94 4.53
C ALA A 42 -25.60 -0.09 5.65
N GLY A 43 -24.87 0.16 6.75
CA GLY A 43 -25.35 0.98 7.85
C GLY A 43 -25.59 2.44 7.47
N LEU A 44 -24.61 3.03 6.78
CA LEU A 44 -24.65 4.44 6.35
C LEU A 44 -25.66 4.67 5.21
N SER A 45 -25.85 3.70 4.31
CA SER A 45 -26.82 3.82 3.20
C SER A 45 -28.29 3.88 3.65
N ASN A 46 -28.60 3.48 4.90
CA ASN A 46 -29.93 3.55 5.47
C ASN A 46 -30.27 4.89 6.15
N ILE A 47 -29.42 5.91 5.97
CA ILE A 47 -29.66 7.25 6.54
C ILE A 47 -30.75 7.96 5.74
N GLU A 48 -31.84 8.36 6.42
CA GLU A 48 -33.02 8.92 5.77
C GLU A 48 -33.08 10.46 5.77
N THR A 49 -32.35 11.15 6.68
CA THR A 49 -32.45 12.59 6.82
C THR A 49 -31.50 13.33 5.89
N SER A 50 -32.00 14.36 5.16
CA SER A 50 -31.18 15.20 4.25
C SER A 50 -29.98 15.80 4.96
N LYS A 51 -30.15 16.29 6.20
CA LYS A 51 -29.07 16.87 6.99
C LYS A 51 -27.94 15.88 7.28
N ALA A 52 -28.27 14.61 7.59
CA ALA A 52 -27.27 13.59 7.83
C ALA A 52 -26.56 13.14 6.54
N ARG A 53 -27.27 13.17 5.40
CA ARG A 53 -26.67 12.95 4.07
C ARG A 53 -25.70 14.06 3.69
N GLU A 54 -26.07 15.33 3.90
CA GLU A 54 -25.18 16.47 3.70
C GLU A 54 -23.92 16.38 4.57
N GLU A 55 -24.06 16.01 5.85
CA GLU A 55 -22.91 15.83 6.75
C GLU A 55 -22.04 14.63 6.35
N LEU A 56 -22.60 13.58 5.75
CA LEU A 56 -21.87 12.41 5.27
C LEU A 56 -20.90 12.76 4.12
N ILE A 57 -21.35 13.61 3.18
CA ILE A 57 -20.54 14.02 2.01
C ILE A 57 -19.68 15.25 2.29
N LYS A 58 -19.88 15.91 3.43
CA LYS A 58 -19.05 17.02 3.83
C LYS A 58 -17.58 16.62 3.88
N ASP A 59 -16.74 17.43 3.30
CA ASP A 59 -15.31 17.21 3.23
C ASP A 59 -14.89 15.92 2.48
N ILE A 60 -15.75 15.35 1.61
CA ILE A 60 -15.46 14.14 0.82
C ILE A 60 -14.15 14.26 0.02
N ASP A 61 -13.78 15.46 -0.39
CA ASP A 61 -12.58 15.75 -1.17
C ASP A 61 -11.30 15.69 -0.34
N PHE A 62 -11.40 15.78 0.99
CA PHE A 62 -10.27 15.87 1.92
C PHE A 62 -10.02 14.57 2.72
N VAL A 63 -10.88 13.57 2.58
CA VAL A 63 -10.71 12.28 3.26
C VAL A 63 -9.65 11.39 2.59
N SER A 64 -9.22 10.35 3.28
CA SER A 64 -8.32 9.35 2.69
C SER A 64 -8.96 8.68 1.46
N LEU A 65 -8.14 8.14 0.54
CA LEU A 65 -8.66 7.46 -0.66
C LEU A 65 -9.56 6.27 -0.32
N ARG A 66 -9.23 5.50 0.71
CA ARG A 66 -10.08 4.38 1.16
C ARG A 66 -11.43 4.86 1.69
N GLU A 67 -11.43 5.92 2.50
CA GLU A 67 -12.68 6.51 2.99
C GLU A 67 -13.50 7.09 1.85
N TRP A 68 -12.85 7.75 0.89
CA TRP A 68 -13.50 8.27 -0.32
C TRP A 68 -14.16 7.15 -1.12
N GLU A 69 -13.46 6.06 -1.41
CA GLU A 69 -14.01 4.89 -2.12
C GLU A 69 -15.21 4.29 -1.37
N GLY A 70 -15.10 4.20 -0.05
CA GLY A 70 -16.20 3.76 0.81
C GLY A 70 -17.41 4.70 0.75
N LEU A 71 -17.19 6.02 0.79
CA LEU A 71 -18.25 7.03 0.66
C LEU A 71 -18.93 6.97 -0.71
N LEU A 72 -18.18 6.80 -1.80
CA LEU A 72 -18.78 6.58 -3.13
C LEU A 72 -19.74 5.38 -3.10
N SER A 73 -19.32 4.27 -2.50
CA SER A 73 -20.16 3.07 -2.39
C SER A 73 -21.42 3.31 -1.56
N VAL A 74 -21.35 4.14 -0.51
CA VAL A 74 -22.53 4.54 0.30
C VAL A 74 -23.49 5.39 -0.53
N ILE A 75 -23.00 6.42 -1.22
CA ILE A 75 -23.81 7.37 -1.97
C ILE A 75 -24.48 6.67 -3.17
N ILE A 76 -23.74 5.85 -3.91
CA ILE A 76 -24.29 5.03 -5.01
C ILE A 76 -25.42 4.13 -4.49
N ARG A 77 -25.26 3.53 -3.32
CA ARG A 77 -26.28 2.67 -2.72
C ARG A 77 -27.49 3.43 -2.20
N MET A 78 -27.33 4.70 -1.84
CA MET A 78 -28.47 5.57 -1.44
C MET A 78 -29.37 5.92 -2.63
N ASP A 79 -28.84 5.87 -3.83
CA ASP A 79 -29.53 6.17 -5.10
C ASP A 79 -30.25 7.54 -5.05
N ASP A 80 -29.53 8.57 -4.63
CA ASP A 80 -30.06 9.93 -4.44
C ASP A 80 -29.50 10.86 -5.53
N GLU A 81 -30.30 11.15 -6.55
CA GLU A 81 -29.91 12.00 -7.67
C GLU A 81 -29.42 13.40 -7.25
N ALA A 82 -29.88 13.91 -6.10
CA ALA A 82 -29.44 15.21 -5.57
C ALA A 82 -27.94 15.23 -5.18
N MET A 83 -27.28 14.06 -5.07
CA MET A 83 -25.86 13.92 -4.78
C MET A 83 -24.98 13.77 -6.02
N ASN A 84 -25.54 13.61 -7.21
CA ASN A 84 -24.79 13.31 -8.43
C ASN A 84 -23.74 14.39 -8.78
N ASP A 85 -24.11 15.67 -8.65
CA ASP A 85 -23.20 16.78 -8.92
C ASP A 85 -22.00 16.76 -7.96
N ASN A 86 -22.22 16.42 -6.69
CA ASN A 86 -21.14 16.29 -5.70
C ASN A 86 -20.23 15.10 -6.01
N LEU A 87 -20.79 13.97 -6.48
CA LEU A 87 -19.99 12.82 -6.91
C LEU A 87 -19.10 13.16 -8.09
N ILE A 88 -19.64 13.80 -9.13
CA ILE A 88 -18.89 14.21 -10.31
C ILE A 88 -17.79 15.19 -9.94
N ALA A 89 -18.09 16.20 -9.13
CA ALA A 89 -17.12 17.18 -8.66
C ALA A 89 -15.98 16.53 -7.87
N SER A 90 -16.29 15.61 -6.96
CA SER A 90 -15.30 14.87 -6.19
C SER A 90 -14.43 13.97 -7.08
N CYS A 91 -15.02 13.25 -8.04
CA CYS A 91 -14.27 12.47 -9.02
C CYS A 91 -13.27 13.34 -9.80
N ARG A 92 -13.69 14.54 -10.24
CA ARG A 92 -12.82 15.47 -10.97
C ARG A 92 -11.63 15.92 -10.13
N ILE A 93 -11.83 16.29 -8.86
CA ILE A 93 -10.77 16.68 -7.94
C ILE A 93 -9.76 15.54 -7.75
N ARG A 94 -10.24 14.31 -7.57
CA ARG A 94 -9.38 13.13 -7.42
C ARG A 94 -8.60 12.79 -8.70
N LEU A 95 -9.23 12.90 -9.86
CA LEU A 95 -8.58 12.69 -11.16
C LEU A 95 -7.51 13.75 -11.45
N GLU A 96 -7.75 15.01 -11.07
CA GLU A 96 -6.73 16.06 -11.16
C GLU A 96 -5.53 15.76 -10.24
N SER A 97 -5.78 15.29 -9.02
CA SER A 97 -4.72 14.85 -8.11
C SER A 97 -3.95 13.65 -8.68
N ALA A 98 -4.64 12.68 -9.26
CA ALA A 98 -4.03 11.52 -9.93
C ALA A 98 -3.17 11.92 -11.14
N SER A 99 -3.63 12.90 -11.93
CA SER A 99 -2.84 13.46 -13.03
C SER A 99 -1.55 14.15 -12.54
N ARG A 100 -1.62 14.86 -11.40
CA ARG A 100 -0.39 15.38 -10.74
C ARG A 100 0.53 14.27 -10.27
N SER A 101 0.00 13.17 -9.76
CA SER A 101 0.78 11.99 -9.36
C SER A 101 1.53 11.37 -10.54
N ILE A 102 0.94 11.32 -11.73
CA ILE A 102 1.61 10.88 -12.97
C ILE A 102 2.81 11.81 -13.31
N ILE A 103 2.63 13.11 -13.20
CA ILE A 103 3.71 14.08 -13.46
C ILE A 103 4.85 13.88 -12.44
N VAL A 104 4.51 13.70 -11.16
CA VAL A 104 5.50 13.46 -10.10
C VAL A 104 6.23 12.14 -10.35
N ALA A 105 5.52 11.05 -10.67
CA ALA A 105 6.14 9.75 -10.95
C ALA A 105 7.16 9.85 -12.08
N ASN A 106 6.84 10.57 -13.16
CA ASN A 106 7.77 10.80 -14.27
C ASN A 106 9.03 11.58 -13.85
N ILE A 107 8.92 12.53 -12.90
CA ILE A 107 10.07 13.29 -12.38
C ILE A 107 10.92 12.42 -11.46
N MET A 108 10.32 11.48 -10.72
CA MET A 108 11.01 10.62 -9.76
C MET A 108 11.66 9.39 -10.41
N ASP A 109 11.38 9.12 -11.67
CA ASP A 109 11.93 7.96 -12.38
C ASP A 109 13.46 7.98 -12.41
N GLY A 110 14.07 6.85 -12.10
CA GLY A 110 15.54 6.66 -12.11
C GLY A 110 16.29 7.25 -10.90
N HIS A 111 15.62 7.75 -9.86
CA HIS A 111 16.24 8.37 -8.68
C HIS A 111 16.45 7.41 -7.49
N GLY A 112 16.45 6.09 -7.72
CA GLY A 112 16.78 5.10 -6.70
C GLY A 112 15.58 4.40 -6.06
N PRO A 113 15.82 3.51 -5.08
CA PRO A 113 14.82 2.57 -4.58
C PRO A 113 13.65 3.22 -3.83
N TYR A 114 13.87 4.34 -3.17
CA TYR A 114 12.78 5.07 -2.51
C TYR A 114 11.89 5.78 -3.52
N SER A 115 12.44 6.24 -4.64
CA SER A 115 11.66 6.80 -5.75
C SER A 115 10.80 5.74 -6.41
N GLU A 116 11.31 4.51 -6.62
CA GLU A 116 10.52 3.37 -7.09
C GLU A 116 9.36 3.06 -6.13
N LEU A 117 9.63 3.04 -4.82
CA LEU A 117 8.59 2.83 -3.80
C LEU A 117 7.51 3.92 -3.82
N LEU A 118 7.91 5.19 -4.04
CA LEU A 118 6.98 6.30 -4.19
C LEU A 118 6.14 6.14 -5.46
N MET A 119 6.75 5.80 -6.59
CA MET A 119 6.05 5.59 -7.86
C MET A 119 5.01 4.48 -7.75
N ASP A 120 5.34 3.36 -7.10
CA ASP A 120 4.41 2.27 -6.85
C ASP A 120 3.24 2.69 -5.95
N GLN A 121 3.50 3.50 -4.93
CA GLN A 121 2.44 4.04 -4.09
C GLN A 121 1.53 5.00 -4.86
N LEU A 122 2.09 5.87 -5.71
CA LEU A 122 1.31 6.76 -6.57
C LEU A 122 0.45 5.97 -7.57
N ASN A 123 0.99 4.91 -8.16
CA ASN A 123 0.26 4.02 -9.06
C ASN A 123 -0.87 3.28 -8.32
N HIS A 124 -0.61 2.81 -7.10
CA HIS A 124 -1.64 2.19 -6.26
C HIS A 124 -2.78 3.18 -5.95
N ASP A 125 -2.45 4.40 -5.55
CA ASP A 125 -3.42 5.46 -5.26
C ASP A 125 -4.25 5.81 -6.51
N ASN A 126 -3.60 5.91 -7.68
CA ASN A 126 -4.26 6.15 -8.97
C ASN A 126 -5.21 5.01 -9.35
N GLY A 127 -4.86 3.76 -9.05
CA GLY A 127 -5.74 2.60 -9.24
C GLY A 127 -7.02 2.69 -8.40
N ILE A 128 -6.93 3.14 -7.15
CA ILE A 128 -8.10 3.38 -6.29
C ILE A 128 -8.99 4.48 -6.89
N VAL A 129 -8.38 5.59 -7.33
CA VAL A 129 -9.13 6.69 -7.97
C VAL A 129 -9.87 6.20 -9.21
N LEU A 130 -9.17 5.49 -10.10
CA LEU A 130 -9.76 4.93 -11.32
C LEU A 130 -10.94 4.00 -11.01
N SER A 131 -10.76 3.06 -10.07
CA SER A 131 -11.81 2.13 -9.64
C SER A 131 -13.06 2.88 -9.12
N GLY A 132 -12.86 3.89 -8.26
CA GLY A 132 -13.94 4.71 -7.74
C GLY A 132 -14.69 5.48 -8.81
N VAL A 133 -13.97 6.11 -9.74
CA VAL A 133 -14.56 6.86 -10.84
C VAL A 133 -15.36 5.97 -11.79
N VAL A 134 -14.83 4.79 -12.15
CA VAL A 134 -15.54 3.83 -13.03
C VAL A 134 -16.84 3.38 -12.38
N ARG A 135 -16.88 3.16 -11.06
CA ARG A 135 -18.13 2.84 -10.34
C ARG A 135 -19.14 3.99 -10.40
N VAL A 136 -18.69 5.24 -10.25
CA VAL A 136 -19.56 6.43 -10.36
C VAL A 136 -20.11 6.55 -11.79
N LEU A 137 -19.28 6.38 -12.82
CA LEU A 137 -19.71 6.40 -14.21
C LEU A 137 -20.77 5.33 -14.51
N GLY A 138 -20.60 4.14 -13.95
CA GLY A 138 -21.59 3.10 -14.10
C GLY A 138 -22.91 3.36 -13.36
N TYR A 139 -22.86 3.99 -12.20
CA TYR A 139 -24.05 4.42 -11.49
C TYR A 139 -24.82 5.50 -12.26
N LEU A 140 -24.13 6.44 -12.87
CA LEU A 140 -24.74 7.52 -13.65
C LEU A 140 -25.23 7.07 -15.05
N GLY A 141 -24.70 5.96 -15.56
CA GLY A 141 -24.98 5.41 -16.89
C GLY A 141 -25.60 4.00 -16.83
N ASP A 142 -24.88 3.01 -17.34
CA ASP A 142 -25.31 1.61 -17.40
C ASP A 142 -24.47 0.75 -16.46
N SER A 143 -25.08 0.27 -15.38
CA SER A 143 -24.41 -0.51 -14.33
C SER A 143 -23.91 -1.88 -14.80
N ASP A 144 -24.50 -2.46 -15.85
CA ASP A 144 -24.13 -3.80 -16.33
C ASP A 144 -22.74 -3.82 -16.99
N VAL A 145 -22.28 -2.67 -17.47
CA VAL A 145 -20.99 -2.51 -18.15
C VAL A 145 -19.82 -2.34 -17.17
N VAL A 146 -20.07 -1.87 -15.94
CA VAL A 146 -19.00 -1.48 -14.97
C VAL A 146 -18.13 -2.62 -14.55
N ASN A 147 -18.69 -3.78 -14.25
CA ASN A 147 -17.91 -4.93 -13.77
C ASN A 147 -17.00 -5.47 -14.88
N ASP A 148 -17.48 -5.52 -16.11
CA ASP A 148 -16.72 -5.87 -17.31
C ASP A 148 -15.57 -4.85 -17.54
N LEU A 149 -15.86 -3.55 -17.39
CA LEU A 149 -14.87 -2.49 -17.47
C LEU A 149 -13.76 -2.62 -16.42
N LEU A 150 -14.10 -2.82 -15.15
CA LEU A 150 -13.14 -2.96 -14.07
C LEU A 150 -12.26 -4.21 -14.26
N GLU A 151 -12.83 -5.32 -14.72
CA GLU A 151 -12.10 -6.55 -15.01
C GLU A 151 -11.09 -6.33 -16.16
N ARG A 152 -11.52 -5.69 -17.26
CA ARG A 152 -10.65 -5.37 -18.40
C ARG A 152 -9.55 -4.37 -18.05
N LEU A 153 -9.86 -3.33 -17.27
CA LEU A 153 -8.89 -2.33 -16.83
C LEU A 153 -7.86 -2.89 -15.85
N SER A 154 -8.21 -3.94 -15.09
CA SER A 154 -7.29 -4.62 -14.19
C SER A 154 -6.47 -5.74 -14.85
N SER A 155 -6.78 -6.10 -16.09
CA SER A 155 -6.02 -7.09 -16.85
C SER A 155 -4.78 -6.47 -17.51
N ASP A 156 -3.71 -7.27 -17.64
CA ASP A 156 -2.50 -6.86 -18.39
C ASP A 156 -2.71 -6.94 -19.93
N ASP A 157 -3.94 -7.24 -20.38
CA ASP A 157 -4.30 -7.38 -21.79
C ASP A 157 -4.55 -6.00 -22.42
N SER A 158 -3.69 -5.63 -23.36
CA SER A 158 -3.79 -4.35 -24.10
C SER A 158 -5.08 -4.24 -24.92
N GLU A 159 -5.54 -5.33 -25.55
CA GLU A 159 -6.77 -5.34 -26.36
C GLU A 159 -8.00 -5.17 -25.47
N GLY A 160 -8.04 -5.82 -24.30
CA GLY A 160 -9.09 -5.64 -23.31
C GLY A 160 -9.16 -4.20 -22.79
N ARG A 161 -8.01 -3.56 -22.61
CA ARG A 161 -7.94 -2.15 -22.17
C ARG A 161 -8.42 -1.18 -23.23
N GLU A 162 -8.06 -1.35 -24.50
CA GLU A 162 -8.57 -0.53 -25.60
C GLU A 162 -10.10 -0.63 -25.72
N GLN A 163 -10.65 -1.84 -25.62
CA GLN A 163 -12.10 -2.06 -25.62
C GLN A 163 -12.79 -1.39 -24.41
N ALA A 164 -12.13 -1.36 -23.24
CA ALA A 164 -12.65 -0.67 -22.06
C ALA A 164 -12.71 0.86 -22.27
N ILE A 165 -11.70 1.45 -22.91
CA ILE A 165 -11.69 2.88 -23.27
C ILE A 165 -12.84 3.20 -24.23
N GLU A 166 -13.04 2.38 -25.27
CA GLU A 166 -14.12 2.57 -26.25
C GLU A 166 -15.52 2.47 -25.60
N LEU A 167 -15.67 1.59 -24.62
CA LEU A 167 -16.91 1.51 -23.82
C LEU A 167 -17.12 2.75 -22.94
N LEU A 168 -16.05 3.25 -22.30
CA LEU A 168 -16.11 4.47 -21.50
C LEU A 168 -16.48 5.70 -22.34
N GLU A 169 -15.98 5.81 -23.56
CA GLU A 169 -16.33 6.89 -24.50
C GLU A 169 -17.83 6.97 -24.81
N ASN A 170 -18.52 5.83 -24.76
CA ASN A 170 -19.96 5.74 -25.02
C ASN A 170 -20.84 6.04 -23.80
N ILE A 171 -20.31 5.88 -22.59
CA ILE A 171 -21.08 5.96 -21.33
C ILE A 171 -20.79 7.26 -20.58
N ALA A 172 -19.54 7.72 -20.61
CA ALA A 172 -19.09 8.83 -19.78
C ALA A 172 -19.48 10.19 -20.36
N ASP A 173 -19.75 11.14 -19.47
CA ASP A 173 -19.71 12.54 -19.82
C ASP A 173 -18.34 12.88 -20.40
N ARG A 174 -18.33 13.56 -21.56
CA ARG A 174 -17.10 13.93 -22.29
C ARG A 174 -16.12 14.73 -21.44
N GLU A 175 -16.63 15.55 -20.52
CA GLU A 175 -15.80 16.34 -19.63
C GLU A 175 -15.08 15.46 -18.60
N LEU A 176 -15.79 14.53 -17.95
CA LEU A 176 -15.19 13.61 -16.99
C LEU A 176 -14.24 12.61 -17.65
N LEU A 177 -14.60 12.15 -18.86
CA LEU A 177 -13.74 11.25 -19.64
C LEU A 177 -12.36 11.85 -19.91
N ALA A 178 -12.29 13.15 -20.26
CA ALA A 178 -11.01 13.81 -20.51
C ALA A 178 -10.07 13.75 -19.27
N TYR A 179 -10.61 13.77 -18.06
CA TYR A 179 -9.84 13.63 -16.81
C TYR A 179 -9.43 12.18 -16.52
N VAL A 180 -10.16 11.18 -17.03
CA VAL A 180 -9.85 9.75 -16.85
C VAL A 180 -8.74 9.29 -17.79
N LEU A 181 -8.68 9.82 -19.02
CA LEU A 181 -7.76 9.38 -20.07
C LEU A 181 -6.29 9.24 -19.62
N PRO A 182 -5.68 10.16 -18.82
CA PRO A 182 -4.30 9.98 -18.36
C PRO A 182 -4.07 8.71 -17.54
N LEU A 183 -5.09 8.22 -16.84
CA LEU A 183 -4.99 6.99 -16.03
C LEU A 183 -5.14 5.72 -16.87
N LEU A 184 -5.69 5.83 -18.07
CA LEU A 184 -5.93 4.72 -18.98
C LEU A 184 -4.83 4.56 -20.03
N GLU A 185 -4.09 5.66 -20.32
CA GLU A 185 -3.07 5.69 -21.35
C GLU A 185 -1.87 4.82 -20.96
N SER A 186 -1.46 3.95 -21.88
CA SER A 186 -0.33 3.02 -21.69
C SER A 186 1.00 3.59 -22.19
N ASP A 187 0.97 4.52 -23.14
CA ASP A 187 2.16 5.22 -23.60
C ASP A 187 2.56 6.33 -22.61
N SER A 188 3.74 6.20 -21.99
CA SER A 188 4.17 7.11 -20.92
C SER A 188 4.32 8.57 -21.38
N GLU A 189 4.70 8.82 -22.63
CA GLU A 189 4.86 10.18 -23.16
C GLU A 189 3.49 10.82 -23.38
N GLN A 190 2.58 10.07 -23.98
CA GLN A 190 1.19 10.51 -24.20
C GLN A 190 0.46 10.69 -22.86
N GLN A 191 0.64 9.77 -21.92
CA GLN A 191 0.10 9.85 -20.56
C GLN A 191 0.52 11.15 -19.88
N LEU A 192 1.81 11.49 -19.95
CA LEU A 192 2.35 12.70 -19.35
C LEU A 192 1.80 13.97 -20.01
N LEU A 193 1.63 13.98 -21.34
CA LEU A 193 1.04 15.10 -22.07
C LEU A 193 -0.42 15.32 -21.65
N LEU A 194 -1.21 14.27 -21.57
CA LEU A 194 -2.60 14.33 -21.10
C LEU A 194 -2.68 14.83 -19.66
N ALA A 195 -1.85 14.30 -18.74
CA ALA A 195 -1.82 14.72 -17.36
C ALA A 195 -1.47 16.21 -17.20
N LYS A 196 -0.50 16.72 -17.96
CA LYS A 196 -0.12 18.14 -17.96
C LYS A 196 -1.26 19.03 -18.49
N SER A 197 -2.02 18.58 -19.47
CA SER A 197 -3.16 19.35 -19.99
C SER A 197 -4.28 19.57 -18.97
N ILE A 198 -4.43 18.63 -18.02
CA ILE A 198 -5.45 18.70 -16.98
C ILE A 198 -5.01 19.60 -15.81
N CYS A 199 -3.76 19.41 -15.34
CA CYS A 199 -3.33 20.02 -14.07
C CYS A 199 -2.84 21.45 -14.18
N ASN A 200 -2.57 21.96 -15.38
CA ASN A 200 -1.89 23.23 -15.61
C ASN A 200 -0.65 23.42 -14.69
N TRP A 201 0.14 22.35 -14.57
CA TRP A 201 1.32 22.29 -13.71
C TRP A 201 2.57 22.20 -14.59
N ASP A 202 3.10 23.36 -14.95
CA ASP A 202 4.21 23.49 -15.86
C ASP A 202 5.55 23.22 -15.14
N ASN A 203 6.27 22.19 -15.62
CA ASN A 203 7.65 21.85 -15.27
C ASN A 203 7.96 21.91 -13.74
N PRO A 204 7.26 21.14 -12.89
CA PRO A 204 7.59 21.09 -11.48
C PRO A 204 8.99 20.50 -11.25
N THR A 205 9.66 20.99 -10.21
CA THR A 205 10.95 20.45 -9.75
C THR A 205 10.73 19.29 -8.77
N ILE A 206 11.78 18.51 -8.49
CA ILE A 206 11.75 17.49 -7.42
C ILE A 206 11.23 18.10 -6.12
N GLU A 207 11.78 19.26 -5.72
CA GLU A 207 11.39 19.96 -4.48
C GLU A 207 9.90 20.33 -4.47
N SER A 208 9.40 20.97 -5.53
CA SER A 208 7.98 21.36 -5.61
C SER A 208 7.04 20.16 -5.68
N SER A 209 7.47 19.07 -6.29
CA SER A 209 6.72 17.81 -6.37
C SER A 209 6.59 17.15 -5.01
N LEU A 210 7.69 17.05 -4.26
CA LEU A 210 7.69 16.50 -2.91
C LEU A 210 6.91 17.40 -1.93
N ASP A 211 7.06 18.73 -2.02
CA ASP A 211 6.29 19.67 -1.21
C ASP A 211 4.77 19.54 -1.47
N TYR A 212 4.37 19.32 -2.73
CA TYR A 212 2.97 19.06 -3.07
C TYR A 212 2.47 17.76 -2.41
N LEU A 213 3.23 16.66 -2.53
CA LEU A 213 2.84 15.37 -1.94
C LEU A 213 2.73 15.44 -0.42
N LEU A 214 3.68 16.08 0.27
CA LEU A 214 3.63 16.21 1.72
C LEU A 214 2.43 17.02 2.24
N LYS A 215 1.88 17.93 1.41
CA LYS A 215 0.74 18.75 1.78
C LYS A 215 -0.62 18.16 1.40
N ASN A 216 -0.68 17.41 0.32
CA ASN A 216 -1.96 17.08 -0.34
C ASN A 216 -2.23 15.58 -0.46
N SER A 217 -1.29 14.72 -0.06
CA SER A 217 -1.44 13.28 -0.21
C SER A 217 -1.77 12.57 1.09
N GLY A 218 -2.21 11.32 0.96
CA GLY A 218 -2.50 10.44 2.07
C GLY A 218 -1.24 9.95 2.81
N VAL A 219 -1.47 9.20 3.88
CA VAL A 219 -0.44 8.72 4.82
C VAL A 219 0.72 8.04 4.11
N TRP A 220 0.44 7.07 3.26
CA TRP A 220 1.46 6.22 2.67
C TRP A 220 2.27 6.91 1.59
N THR A 221 1.63 7.79 0.83
CA THR A 221 2.33 8.67 -0.12
C THR A 221 3.25 9.66 0.60
N GLN A 222 2.83 10.22 1.75
CA GLN A 222 3.71 11.05 2.58
C GLN A 222 4.89 10.25 3.13
N VAL A 223 4.67 9.02 3.62
CA VAL A 223 5.73 8.13 4.11
C VAL A 223 6.77 7.85 3.03
N ALA A 224 6.35 7.52 1.81
CA ALA A 224 7.26 7.31 0.69
C ALA A 224 7.99 8.61 0.30
N ALA A 225 7.27 9.74 0.21
CA ALA A 225 7.83 11.03 -0.17
C ALA A 225 8.90 11.55 0.82
N ILE A 226 8.74 11.30 2.14
CA ILE A 226 9.76 11.63 3.14
C ILE A 226 11.07 10.90 2.85
N SER A 227 11.02 9.62 2.49
CA SER A 227 12.22 8.84 2.22
C SER A 227 12.96 9.35 0.98
N VAL A 228 12.22 9.69 -0.08
CA VAL A 228 12.78 10.32 -1.29
C VAL A 228 13.35 11.70 -0.95
N ALA A 229 12.65 12.51 -0.17
CA ALA A 229 13.12 13.84 0.20
C ALA A 229 14.36 13.80 1.09
N ASN A 230 14.50 12.80 1.97
CA ASN A 230 15.70 12.60 2.77
C ASN A 230 16.91 12.20 1.91
N GLU A 231 16.69 11.43 0.83
CA GLU A 231 17.75 11.00 -0.09
C GLU A 231 18.16 12.11 -1.07
N LEU A 232 17.18 12.81 -1.66
CA LEU A 232 17.44 13.75 -2.78
C LEU A 232 17.61 15.22 -2.34
N LEU A 233 17.07 15.59 -1.18
CA LEU A 233 17.15 16.96 -0.65
C LEU A 233 17.99 16.97 0.63
N ASP A 234 17.37 17.18 1.78
CA ASP A 234 18.01 17.06 3.09
C ASP A 234 16.99 16.97 4.24
N LEU A 235 17.48 16.61 5.42
CA LEU A 235 16.64 16.48 6.62
C LEU A 235 16.10 17.85 7.09
N ASN A 236 16.85 18.97 6.92
CA ASN A 236 16.39 20.29 7.36
C ASN A 236 15.21 20.75 6.51
N TRP A 237 15.24 20.44 5.22
CA TRP A 237 14.11 20.68 4.32
C TRP A 237 12.85 19.99 4.81
N LEU A 238 12.96 18.71 5.21
CA LEU A 238 11.85 17.94 5.78
C LEU A 238 11.36 18.50 7.12
N LEU A 239 12.27 18.83 8.03
CA LEU A 239 11.93 19.38 9.35
C LEU A 239 11.15 20.70 9.24
N SER A 240 11.43 21.52 8.25
CA SER A 240 10.69 22.76 8.00
C SER A 240 9.23 22.56 7.55
N ARG A 241 8.83 21.31 7.26
CA ARG A 241 7.49 20.90 6.77
C ARG A 241 6.78 19.91 7.70
N SER A 242 7.31 19.69 8.88
CA SER A 242 6.81 18.68 9.84
C SER A 242 5.36 18.91 10.29
N ASP A 243 4.88 20.15 10.26
CA ASP A 243 3.50 20.55 10.61
C ASP A 243 2.44 20.03 9.60
N LYS A 244 2.85 19.56 8.43
CA LYS A 244 1.98 19.04 7.36
C LYS A 244 1.86 17.51 7.36
N LEU A 245 2.62 16.83 8.22
CA LEU A 245 2.74 15.39 8.17
C LEU A 245 1.65 14.68 8.97
N THR A 246 1.21 13.56 8.46
CA THR A 246 0.41 12.57 9.20
C THR A 246 1.24 11.96 10.34
N GLU A 247 0.57 11.31 11.31
CA GLU A 247 1.24 10.70 12.46
C GLU A 247 2.33 9.69 12.04
N GLN A 248 2.04 8.82 11.06
CA GLN A 248 2.98 7.82 10.58
C GLN A 248 4.17 8.46 9.87
N ALA A 249 3.91 9.43 9.01
CA ALA A 249 4.95 10.18 8.32
C ALA A 249 5.84 10.95 9.31
N GLY A 250 5.26 11.52 10.36
CA GLY A 250 5.98 12.17 11.45
C GLY A 250 6.91 11.21 12.21
N LYS A 251 6.49 9.97 12.47
CA LYS A 251 7.34 8.93 13.07
C LYS A 251 8.54 8.58 12.20
N ILE A 252 8.36 8.45 10.89
CA ILE A 252 9.47 8.21 9.96
C ILE A 252 10.47 9.38 9.98
N LEU A 253 9.98 10.63 9.99
CA LEU A 253 10.85 11.80 10.09
C LEU A 253 11.62 11.83 11.42
N GLU A 254 10.99 11.42 12.52
CA GLU A 254 11.64 11.30 13.84
C GLU A 254 12.76 10.26 13.80
N GLU A 255 12.53 9.05 13.26
CA GLU A 255 13.56 8.01 13.08
C GLU A 255 14.76 8.55 12.29
N LEU A 256 14.52 9.21 11.16
CA LEU A 256 15.58 9.82 10.34
C LEU A 256 16.36 10.88 11.12
N SER A 257 15.67 11.70 11.93
CA SER A 257 16.29 12.74 12.75
C SER A 257 17.16 12.17 13.86
N VAL A 258 16.77 11.06 14.47
CA VAL A 258 17.54 10.34 15.49
C VAL A 258 18.79 9.72 14.87
N LYS A 259 18.64 9.06 13.71
CA LYS A 259 19.74 8.42 12.98
C LYS A 259 20.80 9.45 12.54
N SER A 260 20.36 10.62 12.03
CA SER A 260 21.29 11.68 11.56
C SER A 260 22.10 12.31 12.70
N LYS A 261 21.59 12.34 13.92
CA LYS A 261 22.28 12.91 15.10
C LYS A 261 23.37 12.01 15.65
N GLY A 262 23.60 10.83 15.05
CA GLY A 262 24.70 9.94 15.41
C GLY A 262 24.69 9.58 16.89
N VAL A 263 23.53 9.15 17.42
CA VAL A 263 23.49 8.55 18.75
C VAL A 263 24.28 7.26 18.66
N GLU A 264 25.59 7.33 19.03
CA GLU A 264 26.47 6.18 19.18
C GLU A 264 25.84 5.21 20.19
N MET A 265 25.09 4.24 19.68
CA MET A 265 24.79 3.06 20.46
C MET A 265 26.02 2.15 20.41
N ALA A 266 26.36 1.57 21.54
CA ALA A 266 27.52 0.69 21.67
C ALA A 266 27.33 -0.60 20.86
N GLY A 267 27.77 -0.59 19.60
CA GLY A 267 27.73 -1.70 18.64
C GLY A 267 28.10 -1.20 17.26
N ASP A 268 28.78 -2.03 16.46
CA ASP A 268 29.37 -1.63 15.17
C ASP A 268 28.36 -1.28 14.05
N GLU A 269 27.06 -1.53 14.24
CA GLU A 269 26.02 -1.23 13.23
C GLU A 269 24.86 -0.47 13.85
N GLN A 270 24.47 0.66 13.25
CA GLN A 270 23.26 1.38 13.64
C GLN A 270 22.02 0.58 13.21
N PRO A 271 20.96 0.52 14.04
CA PRO A 271 19.74 -0.18 13.67
C PRO A 271 19.11 0.42 12.41
N LEU A 272 18.50 -0.45 11.62
CA LEU A 272 17.78 -0.04 10.41
C LEU A 272 16.54 0.78 10.77
N THR A 273 16.34 1.89 10.06
CA THR A 273 15.05 2.60 10.11
C THR A 273 13.93 1.75 9.54
N THR A 274 12.68 2.10 9.87
CA THR A 274 11.51 1.42 9.32
C THR A 274 11.54 1.41 7.77
N MET A 275 11.96 2.51 7.14
CA MET A 275 12.04 2.58 5.67
C MET A 275 13.15 1.72 5.08
N GLU A 276 14.29 1.60 5.74
CA GLU A 276 15.34 0.66 5.33
C GLU A 276 14.85 -0.79 5.41
N LYS A 277 14.14 -1.15 6.50
CA LYS A 277 13.49 -2.47 6.62
C LYS A 277 12.49 -2.72 5.49
N ILE A 278 11.67 -1.72 5.14
CA ILE A 278 10.74 -1.80 4.01
C ILE A 278 11.47 -2.06 2.69
N ALA A 279 12.59 -1.36 2.44
CA ALA A 279 13.38 -1.56 1.23
C ALA A 279 13.94 -3.00 1.13
N PHE A 280 14.41 -3.58 2.25
CA PHE A 280 14.85 -4.98 2.29
C PHE A 280 13.70 -5.96 2.10
N LEU A 281 12.57 -5.75 2.77
CA LEU A 281 11.36 -6.57 2.63
C LEU A 281 10.89 -6.58 1.17
N ARG A 282 10.77 -5.41 0.54
CA ARG A 282 10.35 -5.28 -0.85
C ARG A 282 11.31 -5.95 -1.83
N GLY A 283 12.60 -5.91 -1.54
CA GLY A 283 13.62 -6.59 -2.35
C GLY A 283 13.62 -8.11 -2.21
N SER A 284 12.82 -8.69 -1.32
CA SER A 284 12.69 -10.12 -1.12
C SER A 284 11.48 -10.67 -1.86
N ASP A 285 11.58 -11.88 -2.42
CA ASP A 285 10.51 -12.52 -3.18
C ASP A 285 9.18 -12.58 -2.40
N PHE A 286 9.25 -12.79 -1.08
CA PHE A 286 8.08 -12.98 -0.22
C PHE A 286 7.19 -11.74 -0.05
N PHE A 287 7.78 -10.55 -0.13
CA PHE A 287 7.09 -9.31 0.20
C PHE A 287 7.11 -8.29 -0.95
N ALA A 288 7.72 -8.65 -2.10
CA ALA A 288 7.93 -7.75 -3.24
C ALA A 288 6.65 -7.10 -3.79
N THR A 289 5.52 -7.80 -3.73
CA THR A 289 4.24 -7.35 -4.31
C THR A 289 3.31 -6.68 -3.30
N LEU A 290 3.73 -6.53 -2.04
CA LEU A 290 2.89 -5.94 -1.01
C LEU A 290 2.80 -4.42 -1.13
N PRO A 291 1.62 -3.83 -0.91
CA PRO A 291 1.46 -2.38 -0.76
C PRO A 291 2.31 -1.83 0.39
N LEU A 292 2.69 -0.55 0.31
CA LEU A 292 3.53 0.11 1.31
C LEU A 292 2.95 0.03 2.73
N GLU A 293 1.64 0.16 2.89
CA GLU A 293 0.96 -0.01 4.18
C GLU A 293 1.25 -1.37 4.82
N GLU A 294 1.15 -2.44 4.04
CA GLU A 294 1.38 -3.80 4.52
C GLU A 294 2.85 -4.02 4.85
N LEU A 295 3.76 -3.56 3.98
CA LEU A 295 5.20 -3.57 4.22
C LEU A 295 5.59 -2.83 5.50
N TYR A 296 4.98 -1.67 5.77
CA TYR A 296 5.21 -0.91 6.99
C TYR A 296 4.86 -1.74 8.25
N HIS A 297 3.72 -2.42 8.26
CA HIS A 297 3.33 -3.26 9.39
C HIS A 297 4.21 -4.51 9.56
N VAL A 298 4.69 -5.08 8.47
CA VAL A 298 5.70 -6.15 8.52
C VAL A 298 7.01 -5.60 9.08
N ALA A 299 7.48 -4.44 8.61
CA ALA A 299 8.72 -3.79 9.05
C ALA A 299 8.73 -3.48 10.56
N LEU A 300 7.59 -3.08 11.12
CA LEU A 300 7.43 -2.89 12.57
C LEU A 300 7.45 -4.20 13.38
N SER A 301 7.28 -5.35 12.73
CA SER A 301 7.18 -6.66 13.37
C SER A 301 8.45 -7.49 13.25
N VAL A 302 9.37 -7.13 12.36
CA VAL A 302 10.67 -7.78 12.22
C VAL A 302 11.66 -7.28 13.27
N GLN A 303 12.55 -8.19 13.71
CA GLN A 303 13.64 -7.90 14.63
C GLN A 303 14.98 -8.08 13.93
N GLU A 304 15.96 -7.27 14.30
CA GLU A 304 17.32 -7.37 13.77
C GLU A 304 18.13 -8.35 14.60
N GLU A 305 18.87 -9.23 13.94
CA GLU A 305 19.75 -10.23 14.57
C GLU A 305 21.12 -10.21 13.87
N SER A 306 22.19 -9.99 14.64
CA SER A 306 23.57 -10.11 14.17
C SER A 306 24.12 -11.48 14.52
N VAL A 307 24.74 -12.14 13.55
CA VAL A 307 25.27 -13.50 13.65
C VAL A 307 26.74 -13.50 13.21
N ARG A 308 27.62 -14.15 13.96
CA ARG A 308 29.04 -14.22 13.64
C ARG A 308 29.32 -15.37 12.67
N ALA A 309 30.40 -15.21 11.90
CA ALA A 309 30.90 -16.28 11.06
C ALA A 309 31.13 -17.58 11.87
N GLY A 310 30.60 -18.69 11.36
CA GLY A 310 30.63 -20.00 11.99
C GLY A 310 29.44 -20.33 12.93
N ASP A 311 28.60 -19.36 13.29
CA ASP A 311 27.45 -19.60 14.12
C ASP A 311 26.31 -20.29 13.33
N SER A 312 25.55 -21.12 14.03
CA SER A 312 24.37 -21.80 13.46
C SER A 312 23.11 -20.99 13.75
N VAL A 313 22.48 -20.44 12.70
CA VAL A 313 21.19 -19.72 12.79
C VAL A 313 20.03 -20.70 12.93
N ILE A 314 20.04 -21.77 12.15
CA ILE A 314 19.04 -22.85 12.17
C ILE A 314 19.77 -24.20 12.28
N ARG A 315 19.22 -25.10 13.09
CA ARG A 315 19.68 -26.52 13.17
C ARG A 315 18.61 -27.45 12.60
N GLU A 316 19.03 -28.37 11.74
CA GLU A 316 18.16 -29.42 11.22
C GLU A 316 17.48 -30.20 12.37
N GLY A 317 16.20 -30.54 12.20
CA GLY A 317 15.41 -31.27 13.19
C GLY A 317 14.95 -30.45 14.40
N SER A 318 15.39 -29.20 14.58
CA SER A 318 14.86 -28.33 15.63
C SER A 318 13.47 -27.79 15.27
N ILE A 319 12.66 -27.50 16.28
CA ILE A 319 11.41 -26.78 16.10
C ILE A 319 11.75 -25.28 15.96
N GLY A 320 11.16 -24.61 14.97
CA GLY A 320 11.40 -23.19 14.74
C GLY A 320 10.12 -22.40 14.54
N ASP A 321 10.12 -21.18 15.06
CA ASP A 321 9.00 -20.24 15.01
C ASP A 321 9.36 -18.93 14.31
N LYS A 322 10.52 -18.87 13.64
CA LYS A 322 11.01 -17.67 12.93
C LYS A 322 11.39 -17.98 11.50
N MET A 323 11.14 -17.02 10.62
CA MET A 323 11.81 -16.90 9.32
C MET A 323 12.82 -15.76 9.35
N TYR A 324 13.72 -15.76 8.39
CA TYR A 324 14.80 -14.79 8.31
C TYR A 324 14.93 -14.24 6.89
N ILE A 325 15.37 -12.97 6.81
CA ILE A 325 15.73 -12.30 5.57
C ILE A 325 17.17 -11.82 5.75
N VAL A 326 18.04 -12.09 4.79
CA VAL A 326 19.44 -11.67 4.83
C VAL A 326 19.53 -10.20 4.46
N VAL A 327 20.03 -9.36 5.40
CA VAL A 327 20.35 -7.96 5.15
C VAL A 327 21.75 -7.85 4.53
N ASN A 328 22.72 -8.51 5.16
CA ASN A 328 24.07 -8.67 4.61
C ASN A 328 24.69 -9.98 5.11
N GLY A 329 25.81 -10.37 4.50
CA GLY A 329 26.54 -11.60 4.81
C GLY A 329 26.13 -12.78 3.93
N GLU A 330 26.83 -13.90 4.11
CA GLU A 330 26.62 -15.15 3.39
C GLU A 330 26.33 -16.30 4.35
N LEU A 331 25.30 -17.09 4.06
CA LEU A 331 24.92 -18.25 4.86
C LEU A 331 24.87 -19.50 3.99
N GLU A 332 25.30 -20.64 4.57
CA GLU A 332 25.26 -21.93 3.93
C GLU A 332 24.11 -22.76 4.45
N VAL A 333 23.30 -23.28 3.54
CA VAL A 333 22.26 -24.29 3.84
C VAL A 333 22.83 -25.68 3.60
N ARG A 334 22.76 -26.57 4.61
CA ARG A 334 23.25 -27.96 4.50
C ARG A 334 22.44 -28.93 5.31
N LYS A 335 22.48 -30.20 4.89
CA LYS A 335 22.01 -31.31 5.71
C LYS A 335 23.05 -31.70 6.76
N GLU A 336 22.60 -32.14 7.94
CA GLU A 336 23.51 -32.62 8.98
C GLU A 336 24.32 -33.82 8.47
N GLY A 337 25.66 -33.67 8.48
CA GLY A 337 26.56 -34.68 7.92
C GLY A 337 26.49 -34.88 6.40
N GLY A 338 25.74 -34.05 5.67
CA GLY A 338 25.49 -34.14 4.25
C GLY A 338 26.12 -33.01 3.41
N PRO A 339 25.83 -32.97 2.11
CA PRO A 339 26.36 -31.96 1.22
C PRO A 339 25.74 -30.57 1.49
N LYS A 340 26.44 -29.54 1.06
CA LYS A 340 25.91 -28.19 0.92
C LYS A 340 24.76 -28.19 -0.10
N LEU A 341 23.64 -27.59 0.28
CA LEU A 341 22.42 -27.49 -0.55
C LEU A 341 22.38 -26.17 -1.31
N ALA A 342 22.66 -25.03 -0.62
CA ALA A 342 22.60 -23.70 -1.21
C ALA A 342 23.49 -22.72 -0.45
N MET A 343 23.77 -21.57 -1.09
CA MET A 343 24.22 -20.35 -0.41
C MET A 343 23.10 -19.34 -0.42
N LEU A 344 22.99 -18.59 0.67
CA LEU A 344 22.04 -17.51 0.84
C LEU A 344 22.82 -16.20 1.00
N GLY A 345 22.41 -15.19 0.25
CA GLY A 345 22.96 -13.83 0.29
C GLY A 345 21.85 -12.79 0.51
N GLU A 346 22.16 -11.53 0.28
CA GLU A 346 21.28 -10.39 0.50
C GLU A 346 19.89 -10.57 -0.12
N LYS A 347 18.86 -10.16 0.61
CA LYS A 347 17.42 -10.23 0.28
C LYS A 347 16.84 -11.64 0.19
N GLN A 348 17.64 -12.68 0.35
CA GLN A 348 17.13 -14.06 0.34
C GLN A 348 16.45 -14.42 1.67
N VAL A 349 15.38 -15.19 1.54
CA VAL A 349 14.51 -15.61 2.65
C VAL A 349 14.75 -17.08 2.96
N PHE A 350 14.81 -17.44 4.26
CA PHE A 350 14.94 -18.82 4.70
C PHE A 350 14.19 -19.09 6.02
N GLY A 351 13.91 -20.36 6.29
CA GLY A 351 13.17 -20.77 7.47
C GLY A 351 11.66 -20.52 7.41
N ASP A 352 11.15 -20.16 6.24
CA ASP A 352 9.75 -19.85 5.93
C ASP A 352 8.83 -21.06 6.09
N MET A 353 9.27 -22.28 5.72
CA MET A 353 8.46 -23.51 5.82
C MET A 353 7.99 -23.74 7.27
N ALA A 354 8.88 -23.62 8.24
CA ALA A 354 8.55 -23.81 9.65
C ALA A 354 7.63 -22.73 10.26
N LEU A 355 7.31 -21.66 9.53
CA LEU A 355 6.27 -20.70 9.91
C LEU A 355 4.86 -21.14 9.49
N LEU A 356 4.79 -21.97 8.44
CA LEU A 356 3.55 -22.34 7.76
C LEU A 356 3.08 -23.74 8.18
N ASP A 357 4.01 -24.59 8.60
CA ASP A 357 3.75 -25.91 9.15
C ASP A 357 4.40 -26.08 10.54
N ASP A 358 4.03 -27.10 11.28
CA ASP A 358 4.62 -27.43 12.59
C ASP A 358 5.75 -28.45 12.47
N GLU A 359 6.29 -28.66 11.27
CA GLU A 359 7.34 -29.63 11.00
C GLU A 359 8.72 -29.13 11.46
N PRO A 360 9.60 -30.04 11.89
CA PRO A 360 10.96 -29.67 12.22
C PRO A 360 11.73 -29.07 11.05
N ARG A 361 12.73 -28.23 11.35
CA ARG A 361 13.61 -27.60 10.36
C ARG A 361 14.21 -28.65 9.40
N SER A 362 14.03 -28.45 8.13
CA SER A 362 14.46 -29.38 7.07
C SER A 362 15.97 -29.39 6.82
N ALA A 363 16.70 -28.37 7.23
CA ALA A 363 18.14 -28.22 7.03
C ALA A 363 18.73 -27.28 8.09
N SER A 364 20.06 -27.36 8.26
CA SER A 364 20.83 -26.40 9.06
C SER A 364 21.26 -25.21 8.20
N VAL A 365 21.30 -24.01 8.80
CA VAL A 365 21.80 -22.79 8.19
C VAL A 365 22.91 -22.22 9.05
N LEU A 366 24.11 -22.06 8.47
CA LEU A 366 25.31 -21.57 9.15
C LEU A 366 25.81 -20.30 8.47
N ALA A 367 26.21 -19.33 9.26
CA ALA A 367 26.85 -18.12 8.78
C ALA A 367 28.28 -18.43 8.29
N GLN A 368 28.58 -18.09 7.03
CA GLN A 368 29.93 -18.22 6.47
C GLN A 368 30.76 -16.96 6.70
N THR A 369 30.11 -15.82 6.76
CA THR A 369 30.64 -14.52 7.17
C THR A 369 29.83 -13.99 8.35
N ASP A 370 30.29 -12.92 8.99
CA ASP A 370 29.40 -12.15 9.86
C ASP A 370 28.19 -11.72 9.03
N ALA A 371 26.99 -11.85 9.61
CA ALA A 371 25.74 -11.61 8.90
C ALA A 371 24.75 -10.81 9.76
N HIS A 372 23.99 -9.94 9.10
CA HIS A 372 22.88 -9.20 9.68
C HIS A 372 21.58 -9.70 9.05
N LEU A 373 20.61 -10.02 9.89
CA LEU A 373 19.36 -10.67 9.51
C LEU A 373 18.17 -9.89 10.04
N LEU A 374 17.07 -9.87 9.28
CA LEU A 374 15.75 -9.53 9.79
C LEU A 374 15.01 -10.84 10.11
N SER A 375 14.53 -10.98 11.35
CA SER A 375 13.75 -12.15 11.76
C SER A 375 12.28 -11.77 11.96
N LEU A 376 11.37 -12.64 11.51
CA LEU A 376 9.92 -12.51 11.69
C LEU A 376 9.39 -13.73 12.41
N GLN A 377 8.77 -13.51 13.59
CA GLN A 377 8.16 -14.58 14.37
C GLN A 377 6.82 -15.02 13.81
N ARG A 378 6.47 -16.31 13.92
CA ARG A 378 5.17 -16.90 13.53
C ARG A 378 3.99 -16.10 14.10
N ALA A 379 3.98 -15.84 15.40
CA ALA A 379 2.90 -15.10 16.05
C ALA A 379 2.69 -13.69 15.49
N SER A 380 3.77 -13.04 15.03
CA SER A 380 3.70 -11.72 14.37
C SER A 380 3.14 -11.85 12.96
N LEU A 381 3.61 -12.83 12.20
CA LEU A 381 3.09 -13.14 10.86
C LEU A 381 1.59 -13.47 10.91
N GLU A 382 1.16 -14.37 11.78
CA GLU A 382 -0.26 -14.72 11.93
C GLU A 382 -1.13 -13.49 12.25
N ARG A 383 -0.66 -12.59 13.11
CA ARG A 383 -1.37 -11.35 13.45
C ARG A 383 -1.50 -10.43 12.22
N ILE A 384 -0.46 -10.33 11.40
CA ILE A 384 -0.45 -9.56 10.16
C ILE A 384 -1.40 -10.18 9.14
N LEU A 385 -1.34 -11.50 8.92
CA LEU A 385 -2.20 -12.23 7.98
C LEU A 385 -3.69 -12.13 8.32
N ARG A 386 -4.03 -12.07 9.62
CA ARG A 386 -5.42 -11.85 10.07
C ARG A 386 -5.94 -10.45 9.74
N ARG A 387 -5.06 -9.49 9.56
CA ARG A 387 -5.41 -8.11 9.24
C ARG A 387 -5.36 -7.83 7.74
N TYR A 388 -4.41 -8.44 7.05
CA TYR A 388 -4.11 -8.24 5.63
C TYR A 388 -4.08 -9.59 4.92
N SER A 389 -5.23 -10.02 4.41
CA SER A 389 -5.36 -11.32 3.72
C SER A 389 -4.60 -11.37 2.38
N SER A 390 -4.35 -10.22 1.74
CA SER A 390 -3.52 -10.05 0.55
C SER A 390 -2.12 -10.66 0.69
N ILE A 391 -1.52 -10.54 1.88
CA ILE A 391 -0.21 -11.13 2.20
C ILE A 391 -0.26 -12.67 2.09
N ALA A 392 -1.34 -13.29 2.57
CA ALA A 392 -1.50 -14.73 2.47
C ALA A 392 -1.57 -15.20 1.01
N PHE A 393 -2.27 -14.47 0.13
CA PHE A 393 -2.33 -14.78 -1.30
C PHE A 393 -0.97 -14.61 -1.98
N SER A 394 -0.21 -13.56 -1.65
CA SER A 394 1.14 -13.35 -2.17
C SER A 394 2.08 -14.48 -1.74
N MET A 395 2.05 -14.88 -0.47
CA MET A 395 2.84 -16.01 0.04
C MET A 395 2.47 -17.33 -0.66
N MET A 396 1.18 -17.63 -0.83
CA MET A 396 0.74 -18.84 -1.54
C MET A 396 1.22 -18.88 -3.00
N ARG A 397 1.22 -17.74 -3.69
CA ARG A 397 1.72 -17.64 -5.07
C ARG A 397 3.20 -18.01 -5.15
N ILE A 398 4.02 -17.46 -4.24
CA ILE A 398 5.46 -17.72 -4.20
C ILE A 398 5.76 -19.16 -3.86
N LEU A 399 5.08 -19.72 -2.86
CA LEU A 399 5.25 -21.13 -2.49
C LEU A 399 4.85 -22.08 -3.63
N THR A 400 3.78 -21.74 -4.36
CA THR A 400 3.36 -22.51 -5.55
C THR A 400 4.41 -22.44 -6.66
N GLN A 401 5.03 -21.26 -6.86
CA GLN A 401 6.11 -21.11 -7.83
C GLN A 401 7.34 -21.93 -7.43
N ARG A 402 7.78 -21.87 -6.16
CA ARG A 402 8.91 -22.68 -5.65
C ARG A 402 8.65 -24.19 -5.79
N LEU A 403 7.41 -24.64 -5.59
CA LEU A 403 7.03 -26.05 -5.81
C LEU A 403 7.15 -26.45 -7.29
N ARG A 404 6.79 -25.57 -8.23
CA ARG A 404 6.95 -25.83 -9.67
C ARG A 404 8.41 -25.90 -10.08
N ASP A 405 9.24 -25.01 -9.54
CA ASP A 405 10.67 -24.93 -9.86
C ASP A 405 11.46 -26.11 -9.26
N ALA A 406 10.92 -26.78 -8.25
CA ALA A 406 11.51 -27.96 -7.61
C ALA A 406 11.13 -29.29 -8.28
N GLN A 407 10.22 -29.31 -9.28
CA GLN A 407 9.78 -30.47 -10.05
C GLN A 407 10.53 -30.58 -11.39
#